data_8128c3c89b6281c109841dfb6976f908
#
_entry.id   8128c3c89b6281c109841dfb6976f908
#
_cell.length_a   1.000
_cell.length_b   1.000
_cell.length_c   1.000
_cell.angle_alpha   90.00
_cell.angle_beta   90.00
_cell.angle_gamma   90.00
#
_symmetry.space_group_name_H-M   'P 1'
#
loop_
_entity.id
_entity.type
_entity.pdbx_description
1 polymer ?
#
loop_
_entity_poly.entity_id
_entity_poly.type
_entity_poly.pdbx_seq_one_letter_code
_entity_poly.pdbx_strand_id
1 'polypeptide(L)'
;MMKEIRIHGRGGQGNVTAGELLAIAAFEDGKHSQAFPAFGSERMGSPVQAFVRISDAPVRARTQVYEPDIVIVQDPTLLGVVDVLSGLRPGGVVIVNSDQPPAQLALQTDARVITVPALAIAREEVGRPIPNTTLMGAFAAATGLVSLEAIERAIRHRWPQEAAEKNVKAARRAYALVKEG
;
A
#
# COMPACT_ATOMS: atom_id res chain seq x y z
N MET A 1 18.34 5.42 -7.48
CA MET A 1 17.85 4.77 -6.24
C MET A 1 16.59 3.97 -6.58
N MET A 2 16.47 2.75 -6.06
CA MET A 2 15.28 1.91 -6.23
C MET A 2 14.71 1.56 -4.86
N LYS A 3 13.40 1.70 -4.70
CA LYS A 3 12.68 1.28 -3.50
C LYS A 3 11.76 0.10 -3.85
N GLU A 4 11.76 -0.89 -2.97
CA GLU A 4 10.99 -2.11 -3.13
C GLU A 4 9.89 -2.16 -2.08
N ILE A 5 8.67 -2.46 -2.52
CA ILE A 5 7.47 -2.47 -1.70
C ILE A 5 6.82 -3.85 -1.78
N ARG A 6 6.43 -4.37 -0.64
CA ARG A 6 5.66 -5.62 -0.55
C ARG A 6 4.32 -5.33 0.11
N ILE A 7 3.24 -5.69 -0.58
CA ILE A 7 1.87 -5.47 -0.12
C ILE A 7 1.29 -6.81 0.29
N HIS A 8 0.91 -6.92 1.56
CA HIS A 8 0.25 -8.10 2.11
C HIS A 8 -1.25 -7.85 2.24
N GLY A 9 -2.04 -8.80 1.81
CA GLY A 9 -3.48 -8.75 1.94
C GLY A 9 -4.08 -10.14 1.82
N ARG A 10 -5.41 -10.20 1.71
CA ARG A 10 -6.13 -11.44 1.41
C ARG A 10 -6.76 -11.34 0.03
N GLY A 11 -6.95 -12.49 -0.61
CA GLY A 11 -7.64 -12.53 -1.90
C GLY A 11 -8.98 -11.79 -1.82
N GLY A 12 -9.26 -10.92 -2.80
CA GLY A 12 -10.46 -10.09 -2.85
C GLY A 12 -10.33 -8.70 -2.25
N GLN A 13 -9.19 -8.36 -1.63
CA GLN A 13 -8.98 -7.03 -1.02
C GLN A 13 -8.34 -6.00 -1.96
N GLY A 14 -8.16 -6.33 -3.24
CA GLY A 14 -7.58 -5.40 -4.20
C GLY A 14 -6.09 -5.21 -4.05
N ASN A 15 -5.36 -6.25 -3.67
CA ASN A 15 -3.90 -6.21 -3.45
C ASN A 15 -3.14 -5.87 -4.73
N VAL A 16 -3.48 -6.52 -5.84
CA VAL A 16 -2.88 -6.26 -7.15
C VAL A 16 -3.19 -4.85 -7.62
N THR A 17 -4.44 -4.42 -7.46
CA THR A 17 -4.88 -3.06 -7.81
C THR A 17 -4.09 -2.00 -7.04
N ALA A 18 -3.83 -2.22 -5.75
CA ALA A 18 -3.01 -1.32 -4.94
C ALA A 18 -1.61 -1.18 -5.55
N GLY A 19 -0.97 -2.29 -5.92
CA GLY A 19 0.33 -2.27 -6.56
C GLY A 19 0.34 -1.52 -7.90
N GLU A 20 -0.67 -1.77 -8.72
CA GLU A 20 -0.83 -1.09 -10.01
C GLU A 20 -1.01 0.42 -9.85
N LEU A 21 -1.79 0.85 -8.85
CA LEU A 21 -1.97 2.27 -8.56
C LEU A 21 -0.66 2.94 -8.18
N LEU A 22 0.16 2.30 -7.36
CA LEU A 22 1.48 2.82 -7.00
C LEU A 22 2.39 2.94 -8.22
N ALA A 23 2.37 1.94 -9.09
CA ALA A 23 3.18 1.96 -10.32
C ALA A 23 2.75 3.09 -11.25
N ILE A 24 1.44 3.29 -11.43
CA ILE A 24 0.90 4.38 -12.25
C ILE A 24 1.25 5.74 -11.63
N ALA A 25 1.08 5.89 -10.32
CA ALA A 25 1.42 7.12 -9.62
C ALA A 25 2.90 7.46 -9.75
N ALA A 26 3.78 6.47 -9.63
CA ALA A 26 5.21 6.67 -9.82
C ALA A 26 5.53 7.14 -11.25
N PHE A 27 4.88 6.55 -12.25
CA PHE A 27 5.03 6.98 -13.64
C PHE A 27 4.56 8.43 -13.83
N GLU A 28 3.42 8.80 -13.24
CA GLU A 28 2.89 10.16 -13.29
C GLU A 28 3.87 11.17 -12.67
N ASP A 29 4.64 10.76 -11.66
CA ASP A 29 5.68 11.59 -11.04
C ASP A 29 7.03 11.52 -11.77
N GLY A 30 7.07 10.93 -12.98
CA GLY A 30 8.28 10.87 -13.79
C GLY A 30 9.28 9.80 -13.39
N LYS A 31 8.85 8.79 -12.62
CA LYS A 31 9.70 7.67 -12.18
C LYS A 31 9.44 6.43 -13.00
N HIS A 32 10.36 5.47 -12.90
CA HIS A 32 10.18 4.13 -13.43
C HIS A 32 9.57 3.24 -12.36
N SER A 33 8.70 2.31 -12.77
CA SER A 33 8.01 1.44 -11.83
C SER A 33 7.67 0.09 -12.44
N GLN A 34 7.42 -0.87 -11.55
CA GLN A 34 7.00 -2.20 -11.89
C GLN A 34 6.06 -2.68 -10.78
N ALA A 35 4.96 -3.30 -11.15
CA ALA A 35 4.04 -3.93 -10.20
C ALA A 35 3.62 -5.30 -10.73
N PHE A 36 3.58 -6.29 -9.85
CA PHE A 36 3.14 -7.64 -10.21
C PHE A 36 2.67 -8.41 -8.97
N PRO A 37 1.75 -9.37 -9.14
CA PRO A 37 1.31 -10.23 -8.04
C PRO A 37 2.35 -11.29 -7.72
N ALA A 38 2.27 -11.87 -6.53
CA ALA A 38 2.99 -13.10 -6.24
C ALA A 38 2.48 -14.23 -7.14
N PHE A 39 3.40 -15.10 -7.57
CA PHE A 39 3.03 -16.26 -8.39
C PHE A 39 2.26 -17.27 -7.54
N GLY A 40 1.23 -17.88 -8.12
CA GLY A 40 0.37 -18.86 -7.49
C GLY A 40 -1.11 -18.56 -7.68
N SER A 41 -1.96 -19.50 -7.28
CA SER A 41 -3.40 -19.31 -7.37
C SER A 41 -3.90 -18.39 -6.27
N GLU A 42 -4.51 -17.29 -6.64
CA GLU A 42 -5.22 -16.43 -5.70
C GLU A 42 -6.57 -17.06 -5.36
N ARG A 43 -6.84 -17.22 -4.06
CA ARG A 43 -8.14 -17.67 -3.55
C ARG A 43 -8.74 -16.61 -2.66
N MET A 44 -10.04 -16.44 -2.72
CA MET A 44 -10.76 -15.51 -1.86
C MET A 44 -10.41 -15.78 -0.39
N GLY A 45 -9.97 -14.76 0.33
CA GLY A 45 -9.63 -14.84 1.75
C GLY A 45 -8.26 -15.41 2.08
N SER A 46 -7.55 -16.03 1.14
CA SER A 46 -6.21 -16.55 1.37
C SER A 46 -5.18 -15.43 1.43
N PRO A 47 -4.09 -15.56 2.22
CA PRO A 47 -3.00 -14.60 2.21
C PRO A 47 -2.39 -14.48 0.81
N VAL A 48 -2.24 -13.24 0.33
CA VAL A 48 -1.64 -12.94 -0.98
C VAL A 48 -0.67 -11.78 -0.85
N GLN A 49 0.25 -11.68 -1.79
CA GLN A 49 1.23 -10.60 -1.86
C GLN A 49 1.21 -9.95 -3.24
N ALA A 50 1.53 -8.68 -3.27
CA ALA A 50 1.86 -7.96 -4.48
C ALA A 50 3.16 -7.20 -4.27
N PHE A 51 3.89 -6.98 -5.36
CA PHE A 51 5.21 -6.37 -5.31
C PHE A 51 5.25 -5.13 -6.19
N VAL A 52 5.94 -4.09 -5.71
CA VAL A 52 6.15 -2.86 -6.48
C VAL A 52 7.61 -2.45 -6.37
N ARG A 53 8.18 -2.02 -7.48
CA ARG A 53 9.48 -1.35 -7.50
C ARG A 53 9.30 0.04 -8.09
N ILE A 54 9.88 1.03 -7.42
CA ILE A 54 9.87 2.44 -7.84
C ILE A 54 11.32 2.90 -7.91
N SER A 55 11.73 3.46 -9.06
CA SER A 55 13.12 3.79 -9.30
C SER A 55 13.28 5.05 -10.15
N ASP A 56 14.39 5.74 -9.97
CA ASP A 56 14.78 6.85 -10.84
C ASP A 56 15.33 6.36 -12.19
N ALA A 57 15.67 5.08 -12.30
CA ALA A 57 16.19 4.43 -13.50
C ALA A 57 15.29 3.27 -13.92
N PRO A 58 15.37 2.79 -15.17
CA PRO A 58 14.55 1.66 -15.62
C PRO A 58 14.70 0.43 -14.74
N VAL A 59 13.57 -0.20 -14.41
CA VAL A 59 13.53 -1.38 -13.55
C VAL A 59 13.69 -2.63 -14.42
N ARG A 60 14.74 -3.40 -14.16
CA ARG A 60 15.05 -4.62 -14.92
C ARG A 60 14.90 -5.90 -14.10
N ALA A 61 14.73 -5.78 -12.77
CA ALA A 61 14.53 -6.92 -11.90
C ALA A 61 13.22 -7.63 -12.23
N ARG A 62 13.23 -8.98 -12.13
CA ARG A 62 12.04 -9.81 -12.42
C ARG A 62 11.71 -10.77 -11.29
N THR A 63 12.43 -10.69 -10.20
CA THR A 63 12.23 -11.52 -9.02
C THR A 63 11.19 -10.89 -8.09
N GLN A 64 10.63 -11.71 -7.21
CA GLN A 64 9.82 -11.24 -6.10
C GLN A 64 10.66 -10.32 -5.20
N VAL A 65 9.98 -9.50 -4.40
CA VAL A 65 10.63 -8.64 -3.42
C VAL A 65 10.84 -9.43 -2.13
N TYR A 66 12.07 -9.83 -1.87
CA TYR A 66 12.45 -10.57 -0.67
C TYR A 66 12.92 -9.66 0.46
N GLU A 67 13.48 -8.49 0.12
CA GLU A 67 14.00 -7.53 1.09
C GLU A 67 13.37 -6.15 0.85
N PRO A 68 12.10 -5.97 1.26
CA PRO A 68 11.39 -4.72 1.01
C PRO A 68 11.96 -3.56 1.82
N ASP A 69 11.86 -2.35 1.27
CA ASP A 69 12.05 -1.09 1.99
C ASP A 69 10.77 -0.68 2.71
N ILE A 70 9.62 -1.02 2.12
CA ILE A 70 8.30 -0.68 2.66
C ILE A 70 7.41 -1.92 2.62
N VAL A 71 6.72 -2.17 3.72
CA VAL A 71 5.70 -3.21 3.83
C VAL A 71 4.35 -2.54 4.07
N ILE A 72 3.34 -2.94 3.30
CA ILE A 72 1.96 -2.50 3.48
C ILE A 72 1.12 -3.72 3.85
N VAL A 73 0.34 -3.62 4.93
CA VAL A 73 -0.53 -4.70 5.39
C VAL A 73 -1.97 -4.23 5.31
N GLN A 74 -2.71 -4.76 4.35
CA GLN A 74 -4.11 -4.40 4.12
C GLN A 74 -5.06 -5.05 5.14
N ASP A 75 -4.67 -6.21 5.66
CA ASP A 75 -5.49 -6.95 6.63
C ASP A 75 -4.67 -7.22 7.90
N PRO A 76 -5.02 -6.61 9.03
CA PRO A 76 -4.25 -6.77 10.26
C PRO A 76 -4.28 -8.20 10.81
N THR A 77 -5.25 -9.03 10.42
CA THR A 77 -5.28 -10.45 10.83
C THR A 77 -4.09 -11.23 10.30
N LEU A 78 -3.42 -10.73 9.24
CA LEU A 78 -2.23 -11.38 8.69
C LEU A 78 -1.02 -11.31 9.62
N LEU A 79 -1.00 -10.36 10.56
CA LEU A 79 0.13 -10.20 11.49
C LEU A 79 0.37 -11.43 12.35
N GLY A 80 -0.67 -12.22 12.62
CA GLY A 80 -0.56 -13.48 13.35
C GLY A 80 -0.44 -14.73 12.48
N VAL A 81 -0.45 -14.57 11.16
CA VAL A 81 -0.50 -15.69 10.20
C VAL A 81 0.74 -15.74 9.31
N VAL A 82 1.24 -14.58 8.91
CA VAL A 82 2.35 -14.44 7.99
C VAL A 82 3.42 -13.55 8.63
N ASP A 83 4.69 -13.88 8.42
CA ASP A 83 5.79 -12.98 8.81
C ASP A 83 5.90 -11.84 7.79
N VAL A 84 5.08 -10.80 7.99
CA VAL A 84 5.05 -9.64 7.10
C VAL A 84 6.34 -8.81 7.15
N LEU A 85 7.16 -8.98 8.19
CA LEU A 85 8.42 -8.26 8.37
C LEU A 85 9.62 -8.97 7.75
N SER A 86 9.44 -10.17 7.22
CA SER A 86 10.53 -10.97 6.66
C SER A 86 11.33 -10.18 5.63
N GLY A 87 12.62 -10.05 5.84
CA GLY A 87 13.53 -9.37 4.93
C GLY A 87 13.44 -7.86 4.92
N LEU A 88 12.61 -7.23 5.77
CA LEU A 88 12.50 -5.77 5.81
C LEU A 88 13.87 -5.14 6.08
N ARG A 89 14.26 -4.21 5.21
CA ARG A 89 15.57 -3.55 5.31
C ARG A 89 15.64 -2.58 6.49
N PRO A 90 16.83 -2.39 7.08
CA PRO A 90 17.03 -1.38 8.12
C PRO A 90 16.55 -0.01 7.65
N GLY A 91 15.88 0.74 8.52
CA GLY A 91 15.27 2.02 8.19
C GLY A 91 13.97 1.92 7.39
N GLY A 92 13.41 0.71 7.29
CA GLY A 92 12.17 0.46 6.56
C GLY A 92 10.95 1.06 7.21
N VAL A 93 9.84 1.02 6.47
CA VAL A 93 8.54 1.54 6.90
C VAL A 93 7.49 0.44 6.79
N VAL A 94 6.65 0.32 7.82
CA VAL A 94 5.51 -0.62 7.83
C VAL A 94 4.23 0.19 7.97
N ILE A 95 3.31 0.03 7.03
CA ILE A 95 2.01 0.71 7.03
C ILE A 95 0.94 -0.36 7.20
N VAL A 96 0.14 -0.26 8.26
CA VAL A 96 -0.86 -1.27 8.60
C VAL A 96 -2.24 -0.65 8.65
N ASN A 97 -3.19 -1.32 7.99
CA ASN A 97 -4.61 -1.01 8.18
C ASN A 97 -5.00 -1.46 9.60
N SER A 98 -5.14 -0.52 10.51
CA SER A 98 -5.53 -0.80 11.90
C SER A 98 -6.05 0.48 12.56
N ASP A 99 -7.02 0.32 13.44
CA ASP A 99 -7.52 1.40 14.29
C ASP A 99 -6.73 1.52 15.61
N GLN A 100 -5.79 0.61 15.85
CA GLN A 100 -4.96 0.62 17.04
C GLN A 100 -3.67 1.41 16.84
N PRO A 101 -3.11 2.01 17.91
CA PRO A 101 -1.78 2.64 17.83
C PRO A 101 -0.71 1.60 17.48
N PRO A 102 0.39 2.00 16.83
CA PRO A 102 1.46 1.06 16.46
C PRO A 102 1.98 0.20 17.60
N ALA A 103 2.11 0.76 18.80
CA ALA A 103 2.60 0.03 19.97
C ALA A 103 1.71 -1.17 20.36
N GLN A 104 0.41 -1.10 20.08
CA GLN A 104 -0.52 -2.19 20.40
C GLN A 104 -0.43 -3.36 19.42
N LEU A 105 0.20 -3.18 18.26
CA LEU A 105 0.41 -4.28 17.32
C LEU A 105 1.54 -5.22 17.77
N ALA A 106 2.36 -4.79 18.71
CA ALA A 106 3.48 -5.57 19.28
C ALA A 106 4.41 -6.15 18.21
N LEU A 107 4.67 -5.42 17.14
CA LEU A 107 5.59 -5.85 16.09
C LEU A 107 7.04 -5.74 16.59
N GLN A 108 7.80 -6.83 16.43
CA GLN A 108 9.20 -6.89 16.83
C GLN A 108 10.05 -6.30 15.70
N THR A 109 10.17 -4.99 15.67
CA THR A 109 10.91 -4.28 14.61
C THR A 109 11.38 -2.90 15.07
N ASP A 110 12.51 -2.45 14.55
CA ASP A 110 13.00 -1.09 14.71
C ASP A 110 12.50 -0.17 13.56
N ALA A 111 11.74 -0.73 12.63
CA ALA A 111 11.17 0.03 11.53
C ALA A 111 10.13 1.03 12.03
N ARG A 112 9.92 2.09 11.26
CA ARG A 112 8.82 3.03 11.51
C ARG A 112 7.49 2.34 11.19
N VAL A 113 6.65 2.15 12.20
CA VAL A 113 5.33 1.53 12.06
C VAL A 113 4.27 2.64 12.08
N ILE A 114 3.41 2.63 11.07
CA ILE A 114 2.31 3.60 10.90
C ILE A 114 1.02 2.81 10.81
N THR A 115 0.02 3.18 11.60
CA THR A 115 -1.32 2.59 11.51
C THR A 115 -2.30 3.62 10.97
N VAL A 116 -3.22 3.17 10.14
CA VAL A 116 -4.28 3.99 9.56
C VAL A 116 -5.57 3.16 9.58
N PRO A 117 -6.70 3.71 10.07
CA PRO A 117 -7.98 3.00 10.07
C PRO A 117 -8.59 2.99 8.66
N ALA A 118 -7.88 2.40 7.71
CA ALA A 118 -8.19 2.49 6.29
C ALA A 118 -9.52 1.82 5.93
N LEU A 119 -9.87 0.74 6.62
CA LEU A 119 -11.14 0.05 6.39
C LEU A 119 -12.33 0.94 6.79
N ALA A 120 -12.23 1.58 7.96
CA ALA A 120 -13.28 2.50 8.43
C ALA A 120 -13.43 3.70 7.48
N ILE A 121 -12.31 4.29 7.06
CA ILE A 121 -12.32 5.41 6.11
C ILE A 121 -12.95 4.97 4.78
N ALA A 122 -12.57 3.79 4.26
CA ALA A 122 -13.13 3.29 3.02
C ALA A 122 -14.65 3.06 3.11
N ARG A 123 -15.12 2.53 4.23
CA ARG A 123 -16.57 2.35 4.45
C ARG A 123 -17.32 3.68 4.44
N GLU A 124 -16.77 4.70 5.09
CA GLU A 124 -17.40 6.02 5.18
C GLU A 124 -17.37 6.77 3.84
N GLU A 125 -16.23 6.80 3.16
CA GLU A 125 -16.05 7.61 1.95
C GLU A 125 -16.44 6.89 0.67
N VAL A 126 -16.14 5.59 0.57
CA VAL A 126 -16.37 4.80 -0.64
C VAL A 126 -17.65 3.96 -0.54
N GLY A 127 -18.03 3.57 0.67
CA GLY A 127 -19.16 2.69 0.92
C GLY A 127 -18.83 1.21 0.74
N ARG A 128 -17.55 0.87 0.62
CA ARG A 128 -17.07 -0.50 0.47
C ARG A 128 -15.93 -0.80 1.45
N PRO A 129 -15.87 -2.02 2.00
CA PRO A 129 -14.83 -2.38 2.96
C PRO A 129 -13.53 -2.83 2.25
N ILE A 130 -13.01 -2.01 1.35
CA ILE A 130 -11.78 -2.29 0.61
C ILE A 130 -10.79 -1.16 0.88
N PRO A 131 -9.73 -1.41 1.68
CA PRO A 131 -8.84 -0.35 2.15
C PRO A 131 -7.72 0.05 1.16
N ASN A 132 -7.66 -0.53 -0.03
CA ASN A 132 -6.52 -0.38 -0.94
C ASN A 132 -6.18 1.06 -1.32
N THR A 133 -7.13 1.82 -1.87
CA THR A 133 -6.87 3.22 -2.29
C THR A 133 -6.58 4.12 -1.10
N THR A 134 -7.26 3.89 0.01
CA THR A 134 -7.04 4.64 1.26
C THR A 134 -5.59 4.49 1.73
N LEU A 135 -5.08 3.25 1.73
CA LEU A 135 -3.69 2.98 2.10
C LEU A 135 -2.68 3.60 1.14
N MET A 136 -3.04 3.81 -0.12
CA MET A 136 -2.14 4.49 -1.07
C MET A 136 -1.95 5.97 -0.69
N GLY A 137 -2.97 6.62 -0.17
CA GLY A 137 -2.83 7.96 0.42
C GLY A 137 -1.89 7.97 1.61
N ALA A 138 -2.02 7.00 2.50
CA ALA A 138 -1.11 6.82 3.63
C ALA A 138 0.34 6.57 3.17
N PHE A 139 0.53 5.75 2.14
CA PHE A 139 1.83 5.48 1.56
C PHE A 139 2.50 6.75 1.04
N ALA A 140 1.77 7.58 0.30
CA ALA A 140 2.30 8.83 -0.22
C ALA A 140 2.77 9.76 0.92
N ALA A 141 1.97 9.88 1.97
CA ALA A 141 2.32 10.70 3.15
C ALA A 141 3.54 10.15 3.90
N ALA A 142 3.59 8.84 4.10
CA ALA A 142 4.62 8.19 4.90
C ALA A 142 5.98 8.18 4.21
N THR A 143 6.01 8.05 2.90
CA THR A 143 7.26 7.80 2.16
C THR A 143 7.70 8.95 1.27
N GLY A 144 6.76 9.75 0.77
CA GLY A 144 7.07 10.77 -0.24
C GLY A 144 7.57 10.19 -1.58
N LEU A 145 7.48 8.88 -1.79
CA LEU A 145 7.94 8.24 -3.02
C LEU A 145 7.07 8.56 -4.22
N VAL A 146 5.79 8.83 -3.96
CA VAL A 146 4.83 9.33 -4.94
C VAL A 146 4.07 10.48 -4.31
N SER A 147 3.61 11.43 -5.14
CA SER A 147 2.79 12.54 -4.65
C SER A 147 1.34 12.11 -4.44
N LEU A 148 0.63 12.81 -3.57
CA LEU A 148 -0.82 12.60 -3.42
C LEU A 148 -1.55 12.86 -4.73
N GLU A 149 -1.15 13.92 -5.45
CA GLU A 149 -1.72 14.27 -6.75
C GLU A 149 -1.56 13.14 -7.78
N ALA A 150 -0.43 12.44 -7.76
CA ALA A 150 -0.21 11.29 -8.63
C ALA A 150 -1.11 10.12 -8.26
N ILE A 151 -1.31 9.87 -6.96
CA ILE A 151 -2.27 8.86 -6.47
C ILE A 151 -3.69 9.22 -6.94
N GLU A 152 -4.09 10.48 -6.83
CA GLU A 152 -5.41 10.92 -7.28
C GLU A 152 -5.59 10.71 -8.78
N ARG A 153 -4.58 11.04 -9.59
CA ARG A 153 -4.63 10.80 -11.05
C ARG A 153 -4.74 9.31 -11.37
N ALA A 154 -3.98 8.47 -10.69
CA ALA A 154 -4.05 7.02 -10.86
C ALA A 154 -5.45 6.48 -10.54
N ILE A 155 -6.06 6.95 -9.47
CA ILE A 155 -7.43 6.60 -9.08
C ILE A 155 -8.42 7.01 -10.17
N ARG A 156 -8.30 8.25 -10.68
CA ARG A 156 -9.20 8.77 -11.72
C ARG A 156 -9.07 8.03 -13.05
N HIS A 157 -7.91 7.47 -13.34
CA HIS A 157 -7.73 6.60 -14.51
C HIS A 157 -8.40 5.23 -14.34
N ARG A 158 -8.49 4.74 -13.10
CA ARG A 158 -8.94 3.38 -12.81
C ARG A 158 -10.46 3.24 -12.67
N TRP A 159 -11.14 4.25 -12.18
CA TRP A 159 -12.57 4.21 -11.86
C TRP A 159 -13.37 5.30 -12.58
N PRO A 160 -14.70 5.05 -12.82
CA PRO A 160 -15.60 6.10 -13.30
C PRO A 160 -15.65 7.28 -12.32
N GLN A 161 -16.03 8.44 -12.83
CA GLN A 161 -15.93 9.72 -12.10
C GLN A 161 -16.46 9.70 -10.67
N GLU A 162 -17.66 9.18 -10.44
CA GLU A 162 -18.25 9.15 -9.09
C GLU A 162 -17.44 8.25 -8.13
N ALA A 163 -17.13 7.03 -8.57
CA ALA A 163 -16.33 6.11 -7.77
C ALA A 163 -14.92 6.63 -7.55
N ALA A 164 -14.31 7.23 -8.57
CA ALA A 164 -12.99 7.82 -8.46
C ALA A 164 -12.95 8.92 -7.39
N GLU A 165 -13.89 9.84 -7.38
CA GLU A 165 -13.90 10.94 -6.41
C GLU A 165 -14.10 10.43 -4.97
N LYS A 166 -14.88 9.39 -4.75
CA LYS A 166 -15.02 8.76 -3.44
C LYS A 166 -13.70 8.15 -2.96
N ASN A 167 -13.01 7.45 -3.84
CA ASN A 167 -11.69 6.87 -3.55
C ASN A 167 -10.62 7.95 -3.32
N VAL A 168 -10.67 9.04 -4.06
CA VAL A 168 -9.78 10.20 -3.86
C VAL A 168 -9.98 10.80 -2.47
N LYS A 169 -11.22 10.98 -2.02
CA LYS A 169 -11.51 11.47 -0.67
C LYS A 169 -10.93 10.55 0.41
N ALA A 170 -11.07 9.24 0.24
CA ALA A 170 -10.51 8.27 1.18
C ALA A 170 -8.98 8.37 1.24
N ALA A 171 -8.32 8.45 0.10
CA ALA A 171 -6.87 8.61 0.02
C ALA A 171 -6.39 9.92 0.67
N ARG A 172 -7.10 11.02 0.43
CA ARG A 172 -6.81 12.33 1.04
C ARG A 172 -6.92 12.29 2.57
N ARG A 173 -7.96 11.64 3.10
CA ARG A 173 -8.12 11.50 4.55
C ARG A 173 -6.96 10.73 5.17
N ALA A 174 -6.58 9.62 4.58
CA ALA A 174 -5.45 8.83 5.08
C ALA A 174 -4.14 9.62 4.99
N TYR A 175 -3.92 10.33 3.90
CA TYR A 175 -2.75 11.20 3.73
C TYR A 175 -2.67 12.24 4.85
N ALA A 176 -3.77 12.93 5.12
CA ALA A 176 -3.83 13.96 6.15
C ALA A 176 -3.55 13.38 7.55
N LEU A 177 -4.15 12.23 7.87
CA LEU A 177 -3.93 11.56 9.16
C LEU A 177 -2.45 11.23 9.38
N VAL A 178 -1.78 10.72 8.37
CA VAL A 178 -0.35 10.36 8.48
C VAL A 178 0.52 11.61 8.58
N LYS A 179 0.19 12.68 7.86
CA LYS A 179 0.94 13.95 7.92
C LYS A 179 0.79 14.67 9.26
N GLU A 180 -0.36 14.55 9.92
CA GLU A 180 -0.64 15.18 11.22
C GLU A 180 -0.07 14.39 12.39
N GLY A 181 0.19 13.10 12.20
CA GLY A 181 0.68 12.17 13.22
C GLY A 181 2.18 12.18 13.50
#